data_08a06503d7a6ea29c1d79a21e41d33ec
#
_entry.id   08a06503d7a6ea29c1d79a21e41d33ec
#
_cell.length_a   1.000
_cell.length_b   1.000
_cell.length_c   1.000
_cell.angle_alpha   90.00
_cell.angle_beta   90.00
_cell.angle_gamma   90.00
#
_symmetry.space_group_name_H-M   'P 1'
#
loop_
_entity.id
_entity.type
_entity.pdbx_description
1 polymer ?
#
loop_
_entity_poly.entity_id
_entity_poly.type
_entity_poly.pdbx_seq_one_letter_code
_entity_poly.pdbx_strand_id
1 'polypeptide(L)'
;AYRKKKKFYQLKNGEMIDLEDTGLEQLNELAFTMNLTTKDFKKETIEKPAYQAFHLMDVDSELDVRNDDSVTEYTDRLMKVKEQTIQLKDEYKSLLRTYQQQGIQWLYDLKNMNLNGILADDMGLGKTIQVLVFYEQFVSKDKPSLIVCPSSLMYNWMSEIEKFKIGVDAVCVTGTQEVRKEIIQENHELYITTYDYLRRDVELYMPMEFEYIVLDEAQFIKNPKTKNAQSVKALKSKHRLALTGTPIENSLSELWSIFDFLLPGYLYSLNYFTKNFEKPIQMGDDDRQSKLQKLVSPFILRRTKKQVLKDLPDKVEKDMWLNFSPEEK
;
A
#
# COMPACT_ATOMS: atom_id res chain seq x y z
N ALA A 1 16.19 -24.13 19.73
CA ALA A 1 15.88 -25.57 19.83
C ALA A 1 14.63 -25.89 19.00
N TYR A 2 13.51 -25.26 19.23
CA TYR A 2 12.24 -25.46 18.49
C TYR A 2 12.41 -25.33 16.96
N ARG A 3 13.01 -24.24 16.48
CA ARG A 3 13.30 -24.05 15.03
C ARG A 3 14.21 -25.13 14.42
N LYS A 4 14.91 -25.91 15.24
CA LYS A 4 15.73 -27.06 14.80
C LYS A 4 14.96 -28.39 14.89
N LYS A 5 13.62 -28.36 15.07
CA LYS A 5 12.74 -29.55 15.19
C LYS A 5 13.20 -30.56 16.26
N LYS A 6 13.72 -30.08 17.37
CA LYS A 6 14.01 -30.92 18.52
C LYS A 6 12.74 -31.08 19.35
N LYS A 7 12.44 -32.28 19.81
CA LYS A 7 11.27 -32.59 20.62
C LYS A 7 11.39 -32.03 22.03
N PHE A 8 12.58 -32.08 22.62
CA PHE A 8 12.85 -31.59 23.98
C PHE A 8 14.05 -30.63 24.00
N TYR A 9 14.02 -29.71 24.95
CA TYR A 9 15.15 -28.80 25.25
C TYR A 9 15.47 -28.82 26.72
N GLN A 10 16.72 -29.11 27.07
CA GLN A 10 17.19 -29.08 28.45
C GLN A 10 17.64 -27.65 28.83
N LEU A 11 17.05 -27.13 29.90
CA LEU A 11 17.45 -25.88 30.51
C LEU A 11 18.78 -26.03 31.28
N LYS A 12 19.41 -24.90 31.60
CA LYS A 12 20.67 -24.91 32.37
C LYS A 12 20.52 -25.47 33.80
N ASN A 13 19.31 -25.45 34.32
CA ASN A 13 18.96 -26.04 35.63
C ASN A 13 18.66 -27.54 35.57
N GLY A 14 18.74 -28.15 34.41
CA GLY A 14 18.50 -29.59 34.18
C GLY A 14 17.07 -29.94 33.81
N GLU A 15 16.11 -29.02 33.89
CA GLU A 15 14.71 -29.27 33.50
C GLU A 15 14.58 -29.46 32.01
N MET A 16 13.64 -30.31 31.62
CA MET A 16 13.32 -30.62 30.21
C MET A 16 12.03 -29.92 29.84
N ILE A 17 12.08 -29.10 28.77
CA ILE A 17 10.90 -28.49 28.19
C ILE A 17 10.48 -29.31 26.97
N ASP A 18 9.21 -29.73 26.94
CA ASP A 18 8.60 -30.28 25.73
C ASP A 18 8.38 -29.14 24.72
N LEU A 19 8.98 -29.29 23.55
CA LEU A 19 8.90 -28.31 22.47
C LEU A 19 7.75 -28.60 21.48
N GLU A 20 7.01 -29.68 21.69
CA GLU A 20 5.76 -30.00 20.96
C GLU A 20 4.55 -29.35 21.64
N ASP A 21 4.73 -28.60 22.71
CA ASP A 21 3.67 -27.82 23.35
C ASP A 21 3.09 -26.78 22.38
N THR A 22 1.77 -26.80 22.22
CA THR A 22 1.01 -25.91 21.34
C THR A 22 1.27 -24.44 21.60
N GLY A 23 1.48 -24.04 22.87
CA GLY A 23 1.80 -22.66 23.26
C GLY A 23 3.13 -22.15 22.67
N LEU A 24 4.13 -23.02 22.47
CA LEU A 24 5.40 -22.64 21.82
C LEU A 24 5.25 -22.47 20.30
N GLU A 25 4.36 -23.22 19.68
CA GLU A 25 4.06 -23.07 18.26
C GLU A 25 3.37 -21.72 17.98
N GLN A 26 2.36 -21.40 18.76
CA GLN A 26 1.62 -20.15 18.72
C GLN A 26 2.53 -18.95 19.05
N LEU A 27 3.37 -19.05 20.07
CA LEU A 27 4.36 -18.01 20.39
C LEU A 27 5.36 -17.79 19.24
N ASN A 28 5.78 -18.87 18.59
CA ASN A 28 6.65 -18.76 17.42
C ASN A 28 5.91 -18.17 16.20
N GLU A 29 4.64 -18.49 16.02
CA GLU A 29 3.81 -17.86 15.00
C GLU A 29 3.62 -16.36 15.28
N LEU A 30 3.28 -15.98 16.51
CA LEU A 30 3.19 -14.59 16.94
C LEU A 30 4.53 -13.86 16.76
N ALA A 31 5.63 -14.47 17.16
CA ALA A 31 6.96 -13.89 16.98
C ALA A 31 7.29 -13.65 15.51
N PHE A 32 6.89 -14.56 14.65
CA PHE A 32 7.04 -14.42 13.22
C PHE A 32 6.14 -13.33 12.66
N THR A 33 4.88 -13.33 13.04
CA THR A 33 3.83 -12.39 12.65
C THR A 33 4.24 -10.96 13.00
N MET A 34 4.73 -10.76 14.21
CA MET A 34 5.18 -9.45 14.69
C MET A 34 6.64 -9.13 14.29
N ASN A 35 7.26 -9.97 13.47
CA ASN A 35 8.68 -9.86 13.09
C ASN A 35 9.60 -9.66 14.31
N LEU A 36 9.39 -10.48 15.36
CA LEU A 36 10.19 -10.43 16.56
C LEU A 36 11.49 -11.21 16.39
N THR A 37 12.58 -10.62 16.84
CA THR A 37 13.90 -11.26 16.89
C THR A 37 14.17 -11.85 18.27
N THR A 38 15.16 -12.74 18.37
CA THR A 38 15.59 -13.28 19.67
C THR A 38 16.09 -12.19 20.64
N LYS A 39 16.46 -11.01 20.14
CA LYS A 39 16.83 -9.84 20.96
C LYS A 39 15.60 -9.16 21.56
N ASP A 40 14.49 -9.18 20.82
CA ASP A 40 13.25 -8.53 21.26
C ASP A 40 12.65 -9.27 22.47
N PHE A 41 12.74 -10.60 22.51
CA PHE A 41 12.32 -11.40 23.68
C PHE A 41 13.10 -11.14 24.99
N LYS A 42 14.16 -10.32 24.92
CA LYS A 42 14.92 -9.91 26.11
C LYS A 42 14.52 -8.53 26.64
N LYS A 43 13.62 -7.86 25.94
CA LYS A 43 13.11 -6.53 26.30
C LYS A 43 11.79 -6.68 27.05
N GLU A 44 11.56 -5.80 28.01
CA GLU A 44 10.29 -5.70 28.74
C GLU A 44 9.18 -5.15 27.85
N THR A 45 9.53 -4.24 26.94
CA THR A 45 8.62 -3.59 25.99
C THR A 45 9.20 -3.58 24.58
N ILE A 46 8.34 -3.78 23.59
CA ILE A 46 8.70 -3.76 22.18
C ILE A 46 7.76 -2.80 21.47
N GLU A 47 8.31 -1.73 20.91
CA GLU A 47 7.55 -0.80 20.09
C GLU A 47 7.45 -1.33 18.64
N LYS A 48 6.26 -1.33 18.10
CA LYS A 48 5.95 -1.72 16.72
C LYS A 48 5.05 -0.68 16.07
N PRO A 49 5.14 -0.52 14.71
CA PRO A 49 4.19 0.31 14.00
C PRO A 49 2.74 -0.11 14.27
N ALA A 50 1.85 0.87 14.47
CA ALA A 50 0.46 0.62 14.86
C ALA A 50 -0.29 -0.32 13.89
N TYR A 51 0.01 -0.27 12.60
CA TYR A 51 -0.60 -1.18 11.61
C TYR A 51 -0.31 -2.67 11.88
N GLN A 52 0.70 -3.02 12.67
CA GLN A 52 0.94 -4.42 13.06
C GLN A 52 -0.08 -4.94 14.07
N ALA A 53 -0.88 -4.08 14.71
CA ALA A 53 -1.98 -4.48 15.57
C ALA A 53 -3.01 -5.37 14.85
N PHE A 54 -3.16 -5.22 13.54
CA PHE A 54 -4.05 -6.08 12.74
C PHE A 54 -3.67 -7.57 12.80
N HIS A 55 -2.40 -7.87 13.00
CA HIS A 55 -1.97 -9.24 13.19
C HIS A 55 -2.42 -9.85 14.52
N LEU A 56 -2.66 -9.02 15.54
CA LEU A 56 -3.13 -9.48 16.85
C LEU A 56 -4.61 -9.90 16.82
N MET A 57 -5.38 -9.39 15.85
CA MET A 57 -6.80 -9.76 15.69
C MET A 57 -6.99 -11.21 15.25
N ASP A 58 -5.99 -11.83 14.69
CA ASP A 58 -6.02 -13.20 14.13
C ASP A 58 -5.24 -14.19 15.01
N VAL A 59 -4.73 -13.72 16.18
CA VAL A 59 -4.06 -14.58 17.16
C VAL A 59 -5.15 -15.36 17.90
N ASP A 60 -5.08 -16.68 17.78
CA ASP A 60 -6.05 -17.60 18.37
C ASP A 60 -6.14 -17.40 19.90
N SER A 61 -7.35 -17.53 20.43
CA SER A 61 -7.68 -17.31 21.85
C SER A 61 -6.97 -18.23 22.83
N GLU A 62 -6.17 -19.18 22.35
CA GLU A 62 -5.39 -20.09 23.15
C GLU A 62 -4.10 -19.46 23.77
N LEU A 63 -3.61 -18.35 23.19
CA LEU A 63 -2.62 -17.51 23.86
C LEU A 63 -3.37 -16.50 24.74
N ASP A 64 -3.07 -16.46 26.05
CA ASP A 64 -3.56 -15.41 26.95
C ASP A 64 -2.93 -14.05 26.56
N VAL A 65 -3.28 -13.58 25.37
CA VAL A 65 -2.88 -12.26 24.88
C VAL A 65 -3.89 -11.27 25.42
N ARG A 66 -3.50 -10.51 26.41
CA ARG A 66 -4.30 -9.38 26.90
C ARG A 66 -4.12 -8.21 25.95
N ASN A 67 -5.11 -7.97 25.13
CA ASN A 67 -5.19 -6.75 24.35
C ASN A 67 -5.63 -5.60 25.27
N ASP A 68 -4.90 -4.50 25.24
CA ASP A 68 -5.35 -3.23 25.81
C ASP A 68 -6.56 -2.73 24.99
N ASP A 69 -7.51 -2.07 25.66
CA ASP A 69 -8.69 -1.47 25.02
C ASP A 69 -8.31 -0.54 23.85
N SER A 70 -7.16 0.12 23.95
CA SER A 70 -6.63 0.99 22.88
C SER A 70 -6.32 0.24 21.58
N VAL A 71 -5.86 -1.01 21.63
CA VAL A 71 -5.58 -1.84 20.46
C VAL A 71 -6.91 -2.24 19.80
N THR A 72 -7.87 -2.66 20.60
CA THR A 72 -9.19 -3.04 20.13
C THR A 72 -9.91 -1.83 19.52
N GLU A 73 -9.85 -0.67 20.18
CA GLU A 73 -10.43 0.57 19.68
C GLU A 73 -9.78 1.01 18.35
N TYR A 74 -8.45 0.89 18.23
CA TYR A 74 -7.72 1.23 17.02
C TYR A 74 -8.11 0.34 15.84
N THR A 75 -8.20 -0.97 16.06
CA THR A 75 -8.60 -1.93 15.01
C THR A 75 -10.08 -1.82 14.67
N ASP A 76 -10.96 -1.59 15.66
CA ASP A 76 -12.37 -1.34 15.48
C ASP A 76 -12.65 -0.05 14.72
N ARG A 77 -11.89 1.01 14.97
CA ARG A 77 -11.98 2.26 14.20
C ARG A 77 -11.77 2.03 12.72
N LEU A 78 -10.77 1.23 12.33
CA LEU A 78 -10.54 0.90 10.94
C LEU A 78 -11.68 0.10 10.31
N MET A 79 -12.24 -0.84 11.05
CA MET A 79 -13.38 -1.64 10.56
C MET A 79 -14.70 -0.86 10.54
N LYS A 80 -14.85 0.13 11.44
CA LYS A 80 -16.07 0.91 11.63
C LYS A 80 -16.02 2.30 11.00
N VAL A 81 -14.98 2.67 10.26
CA VAL A 81 -14.76 4.04 9.74
C VAL A 81 -15.98 4.57 8.99
N LYS A 82 -16.87 5.23 9.73
CA LYS A 82 -18.02 6.00 9.23
C LYS A 82 -18.38 7.20 10.11
N GLU A 83 -17.61 7.52 11.14
CA GLU A 83 -18.10 8.46 12.18
C GLU A 83 -17.79 9.94 11.92
N GLN A 84 -16.81 10.26 11.08
CA GLN A 84 -16.54 11.66 10.72
C GLN A 84 -16.69 11.85 9.20
N THR A 85 -17.88 12.24 8.78
CA THR A 85 -18.09 12.62 7.37
C THR A 85 -17.28 13.88 7.06
N ILE A 86 -16.36 13.80 6.09
CA ILE A 86 -15.60 14.95 5.62
C ILE A 86 -16.53 15.99 5.02
N GLN A 87 -16.16 17.27 5.22
CA GLN A 87 -16.82 18.39 4.56
C GLN A 87 -15.99 18.80 3.35
N LEU A 88 -16.43 18.40 2.16
CA LEU A 88 -15.85 18.87 0.92
C LEU A 88 -16.33 20.30 0.61
N LYS A 89 -15.49 21.11 -0.04
CA LYS A 89 -15.92 22.39 -0.61
C LYS A 89 -17.08 22.15 -1.59
N ASP A 90 -18.01 23.09 -1.67
CA ASP A 90 -19.23 22.92 -2.48
C ASP A 90 -18.94 22.74 -3.97
N GLU A 91 -17.88 23.34 -4.49
CA GLU A 91 -17.38 23.12 -5.85
C GLU A 91 -17.04 21.66 -6.12
N TYR A 92 -16.42 20.96 -5.15
CA TYR A 92 -16.08 19.54 -5.29
C TYR A 92 -17.26 18.62 -5.04
N LYS A 93 -18.21 19.00 -4.17
CA LYS A 93 -19.44 18.22 -3.99
C LYS A 93 -20.24 18.09 -5.29
N SER A 94 -20.30 19.18 -6.07
CA SER A 94 -21.01 19.21 -7.36
C SER A 94 -20.24 18.52 -8.49
N LEU A 95 -18.91 18.50 -8.42
CA LEU A 95 -18.03 17.93 -9.44
C LEU A 95 -17.86 16.41 -9.30
N LEU A 96 -17.76 15.93 -8.06
CA LEU A 96 -17.41 14.55 -7.78
C LEU A 96 -18.64 13.64 -7.69
N ARG A 97 -18.54 12.47 -8.28
CA ARG A 97 -19.53 11.41 -8.09
C ARG A 97 -19.50 10.87 -6.67
N THR A 98 -20.63 10.33 -6.20
CA THR A 98 -20.76 9.82 -4.82
C THR A 98 -19.64 8.83 -4.44
N TYR A 99 -19.30 7.90 -5.35
CA TYR A 99 -18.22 6.96 -5.06
C TYR A 99 -16.85 7.64 -4.96
N GLN A 100 -16.60 8.72 -5.70
CA GLN A 100 -15.34 9.49 -5.59
C GLN A 100 -15.26 10.21 -4.25
N GLN A 101 -16.37 10.78 -3.77
CA GLN A 101 -16.45 11.38 -2.43
C GLN A 101 -16.17 10.33 -1.34
N GLN A 102 -16.72 9.11 -1.49
CA GLN A 102 -16.42 7.98 -0.60
C GLN A 102 -14.93 7.58 -0.65
N GLY A 103 -14.30 7.65 -1.82
CA GLY A 103 -12.88 7.39 -1.94
C GLY A 103 -12.03 8.44 -1.23
N ILE A 104 -12.40 9.72 -1.31
CA ILE A 104 -11.73 10.80 -0.58
C ILE A 104 -11.93 10.63 0.94
N GLN A 105 -13.13 10.25 1.38
CA GLN A 105 -13.39 9.90 2.78
C GLN A 105 -12.43 8.80 3.25
N TRP A 106 -12.30 7.72 2.51
CA TRP A 106 -11.41 6.61 2.84
C TRP A 106 -9.92 7.04 2.92
N LEU A 107 -9.47 7.90 2.00
CA LEU A 107 -8.11 8.48 2.06
C LEU A 107 -7.91 9.33 3.32
N TYR A 108 -8.91 10.13 3.68
CA TYR A 108 -8.90 10.93 4.90
C TYR A 108 -8.83 10.08 6.16
N ASP A 109 -9.59 8.99 6.18
CA ASP A 109 -9.62 8.05 7.30
C ASP A 109 -8.26 7.36 7.47
N LEU A 110 -7.66 6.86 6.40
CA LEU A 110 -6.30 6.31 6.44
C LEU A 110 -5.28 7.31 7.00
N LYS A 111 -5.35 8.57 6.53
CA LYS A 111 -4.47 9.63 7.02
C LYS A 111 -4.61 9.83 8.53
N ASN A 112 -5.84 9.98 9.04
CA ASN A 112 -6.09 10.22 10.45
C ASN A 112 -5.68 9.05 11.34
N MET A 113 -5.69 7.85 10.81
CA MET A 113 -5.20 6.65 11.49
C MET A 113 -3.70 6.40 11.29
N ASN A 114 -3.01 7.30 10.60
CA ASN A 114 -1.60 7.16 10.23
C ASN A 114 -1.30 5.86 9.47
N LEU A 115 -2.20 5.52 8.55
CA LEU A 115 -2.13 4.34 7.70
C LEU A 115 -1.89 4.71 6.25
N ASN A 116 -1.50 3.71 5.48
CA ASN A 116 -1.23 3.77 4.05
C ASN A 116 -2.11 2.76 3.32
N GLY A 117 -2.37 2.97 2.02
CA GLY A 117 -3.28 2.07 1.32
C GLY A 117 -3.14 2.07 -0.20
N ILE A 118 -3.98 1.26 -0.85
CA ILE A 118 -4.06 1.09 -2.29
C ILE A 118 -5.45 1.55 -2.76
N LEU A 119 -5.50 2.59 -3.56
CA LEU A 119 -6.71 2.95 -4.30
C LEU A 119 -6.71 2.19 -5.63
N ALA A 120 -7.49 1.11 -5.66
CA ALA A 120 -7.48 0.10 -6.73
C ALA A 120 -8.74 0.14 -7.61
N ASP A 121 -9.37 1.29 -7.73
CA ASP A 121 -10.52 1.51 -8.61
C ASP A 121 -10.17 1.18 -10.07
N ASP A 122 -11.14 0.66 -10.82
CA ASP A 122 -10.97 0.41 -12.26
C ASP A 122 -10.46 1.67 -12.99
N MET A 123 -9.76 1.46 -14.10
CA MET A 123 -9.28 2.55 -14.94
C MET A 123 -10.44 3.44 -15.38
N GLY A 124 -10.26 4.77 -15.34
CA GLY A 124 -11.29 5.74 -15.72
C GLY A 124 -12.33 6.07 -14.64
N LEU A 125 -12.21 5.53 -13.42
CA LEU A 125 -13.05 5.93 -12.28
C LEU A 125 -12.55 7.20 -11.57
N GLY A 126 -11.52 7.85 -12.10
CA GLY A 126 -11.03 9.14 -11.60
C GLY A 126 -10.23 9.01 -10.30
N LYS A 127 -9.27 8.08 -10.23
CA LYS A 127 -8.32 8.00 -9.12
C LYS A 127 -7.55 9.30 -8.93
N THR A 128 -7.09 9.90 -10.03
CA THR A 128 -6.33 11.16 -10.05
C THR A 128 -7.09 12.29 -9.35
N ILE A 129 -8.35 12.54 -9.74
CA ILE A 129 -9.13 13.63 -9.13
C ILE A 129 -9.44 13.37 -7.64
N GLN A 130 -9.66 12.11 -7.25
CA GLN A 130 -9.84 11.76 -5.84
C GLN A 130 -8.60 12.12 -5.02
N VAL A 131 -7.40 11.78 -5.51
CA VAL A 131 -6.13 12.09 -4.85
C VAL A 131 -5.86 13.58 -4.83
N LEU A 132 -6.11 14.30 -5.92
CA LEU A 132 -5.87 15.74 -6.00
C LEU A 132 -6.77 16.53 -5.05
N VAL A 133 -8.07 16.22 -5.00
CA VAL A 133 -9.00 16.89 -4.07
C VAL A 133 -8.67 16.53 -2.63
N PHE A 134 -8.33 15.26 -2.35
CA PHE A 134 -7.87 14.86 -1.03
C PHE A 134 -6.62 15.64 -0.62
N TYR A 135 -5.65 15.77 -1.52
CA TYR A 135 -4.41 16.49 -1.27
C TYR A 135 -4.66 17.96 -0.95
N GLU A 136 -5.40 18.66 -1.80
CA GLU A 136 -5.67 20.08 -1.62
C GLU A 136 -6.38 20.38 -0.28
N GLN A 137 -7.36 19.54 0.09
CA GLN A 137 -8.22 19.86 1.23
C GLN A 137 -7.72 19.33 2.57
N PHE A 138 -6.98 18.23 2.55
CA PHE A 138 -6.73 17.48 3.79
C PHE A 138 -5.25 17.21 4.07
N VAL A 139 -4.35 17.45 3.12
CA VAL A 139 -2.91 17.19 3.33
C VAL A 139 -2.23 18.48 3.78
N SER A 140 -1.37 18.37 4.83
CA SER A 140 -0.52 19.48 5.25
C SER A 140 0.47 19.82 4.15
N LYS A 141 0.75 21.11 4.02
CA LYS A 141 1.73 21.68 3.07
C LYS A 141 3.05 22.07 3.75
N ASP A 142 3.23 21.65 5.00
CA ASP A 142 4.48 21.91 5.76
C ASP A 142 5.67 21.18 5.16
N LYS A 143 5.42 20.03 4.50
CA LYS A 143 6.39 19.25 3.74
C LYS A 143 5.87 19.03 2.33
N PRO A 144 6.78 18.96 1.33
CA PRO A 144 6.38 18.65 -0.03
C PRO A 144 5.80 17.23 -0.14
N SER A 145 5.08 16.98 -1.21
CA SER A 145 4.65 15.65 -1.59
C SER A 145 5.19 15.26 -2.96
N LEU A 146 5.26 13.96 -3.22
CA LEU A 146 5.82 13.42 -4.46
C LEU A 146 4.84 12.46 -5.11
N ILE A 147 4.53 12.69 -6.38
CA ILE A 147 3.85 11.74 -7.25
C ILE A 147 4.87 11.11 -8.18
N VAL A 148 4.93 9.76 -8.18
CA VAL A 148 5.75 8.98 -9.10
C VAL A 148 4.84 8.22 -10.03
N CYS A 149 4.94 8.48 -11.33
CA CYS A 149 4.05 7.92 -12.34
C CYS A 149 4.81 7.42 -13.58
N PRO A 150 4.16 6.65 -14.48
CA PRO A 150 4.69 6.41 -15.82
C PRO A 150 4.88 7.71 -16.60
N SER A 151 5.85 7.75 -17.49
CA SER A 151 6.16 8.95 -18.30
C SER A 151 4.96 9.45 -19.11
N SER A 152 4.13 8.56 -19.59
CA SER A 152 2.90 8.88 -20.34
C SER A 152 1.83 9.59 -19.48
N LEU A 153 1.89 9.47 -18.16
CA LEU A 153 0.88 10.04 -17.25
C LEU A 153 1.33 11.33 -16.54
N MET A 154 2.61 11.70 -16.63
CA MET A 154 3.15 12.85 -15.90
C MET A 154 2.41 14.15 -16.25
N TYR A 155 2.26 14.43 -17.53
CA TYR A 155 1.52 15.63 -17.97
C TYR A 155 0.02 15.54 -17.77
N ASN A 156 -0.53 14.33 -17.69
CA ASN A 156 -1.94 14.15 -17.37
C ASN A 156 -2.26 14.63 -15.95
N TRP A 157 -1.38 14.40 -14.99
CA TRP A 157 -1.51 14.93 -13.63
C TRP A 157 -1.58 16.47 -13.63
N MET A 158 -0.66 17.15 -14.35
CA MET A 158 -0.69 18.60 -14.49
C MET A 158 -1.96 19.09 -15.17
N SER A 159 -2.36 18.46 -16.27
CA SER A 159 -3.59 18.80 -16.99
C SER A 159 -4.84 18.64 -16.12
N GLU A 160 -4.90 17.65 -15.23
CA GLU A 160 -6.01 17.49 -14.30
C GLU A 160 -5.99 18.55 -13.19
N ILE A 161 -4.82 18.94 -12.68
CA ILE A 161 -4.67 20.08 -11.73
C ILE A 161 -5.24 21.36 -12.33
N GLU A 162 -4.86 21.68 -13.55
CA GLU A 162 -5.35 22.87 -14.27
C GLU A 162 -6.86 22.78 -14.56
N LYS A 163 -7.30 21.66 -15.13
CA LYS A 163 -8.70 21.42 -15.51
C LYS A 163 -9.67 21.55 -14.35
N PHE A 164 -9.31 21.00 -13.19
CA PHE A 164 -10.14 21.03 -12.00
C PHE A 164 -9.81 22.20 -11.07
N LYS A 165 -8.90 23.08 -11.48
CA LYS A 165 -8.47 24.27 -10.73
C LYS A 165 -8.05 23.93 -9.30
N ILE A 166 -7.30 22.85 -9.14
CA ILE A 166 -6.77 22.41 -7.84
C ILE A 166 -5.76 23.46 -7.36
N GLY A 167 -6.00 24.00 -6.18
CA GLY A 167 -5.16 25.05 -5.57
C GLY A 167 -3.88 24.48 -4.95
N VAL A 168 -2.95 23.96 -5.78
CA VAL A 168 -1.67 23.40 -5.36
C VAL A 168 -0.53 23.91 -6.23
N ASP A 169 0.58 24.30 -5.62
CA ASP A 169 1.82 24.60 -6.33
C ASP A 169 2.50 23.29 -6.74
N ALA A 170 2.30 22.90 -7.99
CA ALA A 170 2.78 21.63 -8.54
C ALA A 170 3.76 21.85 -9.69
N VAL A 171 4.81 21.00 -9.74
CA VAL A 171 5.81 21.03 -10.81
C VAL A 171 6.12 19.65 -11.36
N CYS A 172 6.31 19.56 -12.68
CA CYS A 172 6.85 18.35 -13.31
C CYS A 172 8.38 18.38 -13.27
N VAL A 173 8.99 17.38 -12.62
CA VAL A 173 10.44 17.20 -12.59
C VAL A 173 10.87 16.48 -13.86
N THR A 174 11.28 17.24 -14.87
CA THR A 174 11.61 16.76 -16.23
C THR A 174 12.78 17.52 -16.85
N GLY A 175 13.26 17.08 -18.00
CA GLY A 175 14.39 17.71 -18.73
C GLY A 175 15.72 17.01 -18.51
N THR A 176 16.83 17.75 -18.67
CA THR A 176 18.17 17.25 -18.38
C THR A 176 18.38 17.04 -16.88
N GLN A 177 19.45 16.39 -16.49
CA GLN A 177 19.72 16.13 -15.06
C GLN A 177 19.93 17.43 -14.28
N GLU A 178 20.60 18.42 -14.90
CA GLU A 178 20.84 19.72 -14.32
C GLU A 178 19.53 20.46 -14.06
N VAL A 179 18.61 20.49 -15.05
CA VAL A 179 17.30 21.11 -14.92
C VAL A 179 16.47 20.45 -13.84
N ARG A 180 16.45 19.10 -13.79
CA ARG A 180 15.71 18.38 -12.75
C ARG A 180 16.27 18.65 -11.36
N LYS A 181 17.60 18.77 -11.24
CA LYS A 181 18.24 19.15 -9.97
C LYS A 181 17.85 20.54 -9.52
N GLU A 182 17.78 21.51 -10.43
CA GLU A 182 17.32 22.87 -10.15
C GLU A 182 15.86 22.86 -9.65
N ILE A 183 14.97 22.19 -10.38
CA ILE A 183 13.55 22.03 -9.99
C ILE A 183 13.41 21.41 -8.59
N ILE A 184 14.16 20.37 -8.27
CA ILE A 184 14.11 19.71 -6.96
C ILE A 184 14.60 20.63 -5.83
N GLN A 185 15.51 21.57 -6.13
CA GLN A 185 16.00 22.57 -5.18
C GLN A 185 15.05 23.75 -4.98
N GLU A 186 14.12 23.96 -5.89
CA GLU A 186 13.03 24.92 -5.72
C GLU A 186 12.01 24.37 -4.69
N ASN A 187 11.30 25.29 -4.04
CA ASN A 187 10.37 24.89 -2.98
C ASN A 187 8.93 24.85 -3.52
N HIS A 188 8.49 23.64 -3.92
CA HIS A 188 7.13 23.38 -4.39
C HIS A 188 6.34 22.51 -3.41
N GLU A 189 5.02 22.63 -3.41
CA GLU A 189 4.14 21.79 -2.59
C GLU A 189 4.06 20.36 -3.12
N LEU A 190 4.06 20.18 -4.45
CA LEU A 190 3.86 18.90 -5.10
C LEU A 190 4.82 18.71 -6.28
N TYR A 191 5.69 17.72 -6.16
CA TYR A 191 6.55 17.28 -7.25
C TYR A 191 5.92 16.10 -7.99
N ILE A 192 5.93 16.14 -9.30
CA ILE A 192 5.47 15.05 -10.17
C ILE A 192 6.65 14.57 -10.99
N THR A 193 7.02 13.30 -10.85
CA THR A 193 8.18 12.71 -11.55
C THR A 193 7.84 11.34 -12.11
N THR A 194 8.74 10.79 -12.91
CA THR A 194 8.59 9.44 -13.45
C THR A 194 9.45 8.43 -12.68
N TYR A 195 9.08 7.14 -12.75
CA TYR A 195 9.89 6.07 -12.17
C TYR A 195 11.33 6.08 -12.68
N ASP A 196 11.52 6.41 -13.95
CA ASP A 196 12.86 6.45 -14.57
C ASP A 196 13.68 7.64 -14.10
N TYR A 197 13.09 8.82 -13.98
CA TYR A 197 13.77 10.00 -13.45
C TYR A 197 14.09 9.82 -11.96
N LEU A 198 13.12 9.38 -11.16
CA LEU A 198 13.37 9.08 -9.76
C LEU A 198 14.52 8.09 -9.57
N ARG A 199 14.55 7.00 -10.35
CA ARG A 199 15.63 6.00 -10.27
C ARG A 199 17.00 6.58 -10.59
N ARG A 200 17.09 7.52 -11.54
CA ARG A 200 18.36 8.16 -11.92
C ARG A 200 18.82 9.17 -10.89
N ASP A 201 17.88 9.86 -10.26
CA ASP A 201 18.13 11.02 -9.42
C ASP A 201 17.80 10.75 -7.94
N VAL A 202 17.69 9.49 -7.52
CA VAL A 202 17.24 9.10 -6.18
C VAL A 202 18.02 9.79 -5.06
N GLU A 203 19.30 10.02 -5.26
CA GLU A 203 20.18 10.68 -4.29
C GLU A 203 19.76 12.14 -4.01
N LEU A 204 19.13 12.81 -4.99
CA LEU A 204 18.60 14.18 -4.80
C LEU A 204 17.36 14.21 -3.92
N TYR A 205 16.57 13.14 -3.93
CA TYR A 205 15.34 13.02 -3.14
C TYR A 205 15.59 12.44 -1.74
N MET A 206 16.65 11.65 -1.54
CA MET A 206 16.92 10.99 -0.25
C MET A 206 17.05 11.94 0.96
N PRO A 207 17.60 13.16 0.83
CA PRO A 207 17.65 14.12 1.94
C PRO A 207 16.28 14.73 2.28
N MET A 208 15.31 14.64 1.37
CA MET A 208 13.98 15.24 1.55
C MET A 208 13.11 14.36 2.42
N GLU A 209 12.18 14.99 3.14
CA GLU A 209 11.10 14.30 3.84
C GLU A 209 9.77 14.74 3.23
N PHE A 210 8.98 13.78 2.77
CA PHE A 210 7.71 14.04 2.11
C PHE A 210 6.54 13.87 3.07
N GLU A 211 5.49 14.70 2.92
CA GLU A 211 4.22 14.44 3.60
C GLU A 211 3.54 13.21 2.99
N TYR A 212 3.46 13.15 1.64
CA TYR A 212 2.98 12.00 0.89
C TYR A 212 3.95 11.58 -0.22
N ILE A 213 4.07 10.26 -0.42
CA ILE A 213 4.56 9.68 -1.68
C ILE A 213 3.43 8.88 -2.29
N VAL A 214 3.00 9.28 -3.49
CA VAL A 214 1.94 8.62 -4.26
C VAL A 214 2.58 7.91 -5.45
N LEU A 215 2.36 6.60 -5.56
CA LEU A 215 2.76 5.82 -6.74
C LEU A 215 1.56 5.63 -7.65
N ASP A 216 1.60 6.18 -8.84
CA ASP A 216 0.60 5.91 -9.87
C ASP A 216 1.06 4.71 -10.72
N GLU A 217 0.10 3.86 -11.10
CA GLU A 217 0.35 2.56 -11.73
C GLU A 217 1.39 1.76 -10.93
N ALA A 218 1.06 1.47 -9.66
CA ALA A 218 1.99 0.88 -8.70
C ALA A 218 2.55 -0.50 -9.13
N GLN A 219 2.01 -1.14 -10.17
CA GLN A 219 2.60 -2.34 -10.76
C GLN A 219 4.02 -2.12 -11.30
N PHE A 220 4.47 -0.88 -11.51
CA PHE A 220 5.87 -0.58 -11.86
C PHE A 220 6.87 -0.98 -10.76
N ILE A 221 6.40 -1.23 -9.54
CA ILE A 221 7.23 -1.74 -8.44
C ILE A 221 6.87 -3.18 -8.04
N LYS A 222 6.13 -3.91 -8.85
CA LYS A 222 5.68 -5.29 -8.57
C LYS A 222 6.81 -6.28 -8.28
N ASN A 223 7.97 -6.07 -8.85
CA ASN A 223 9.17 -6.86 -8.54
C ASN A 223 10.05 -6.08 -7.54
N PRO A 224 10.18 -6.55 -6.28
CA PRO A 224 10.91 -5.85 -5.22
C PRO A 224 12.42 -5.71 -5.47
N LYS A 225 12.96 -6.49 -6.41
CA LYS A 225 14.39 -6.48 -6.75
C LYS A 225 14.74 -5.43 -7.80
N THR A 226 13.75 -4.81 -8.44
CA THR A 226 14.01 -3.78 -9.46
C THR A 226 14.52 -2.50 -8.83
N LYS A 227 15.33 -1.76 -9.61
CA LYS A 227 15.81 -0.44 -9.19
C LYS A 227 14.67 0.53 -8.94
N ASN A 228 13.56 0.46 -9.68
CA ASN A 228 12.38 1.29 -9.44
C ASN A 228 11.80 1.03 -8.04
N ALA A 229 11.59 -0.24 -7.66
CA ALA A 229 11.10 -0.60 -6.34
C ALA A 229 12.06 -0.15 -5.22
N GLN A 230 13.35 -0.33 -5.41
CA GLN A 230 14.37 0.08 -4.45
C GLN A 230 14.41 1.60 -4.27
N SER A 231 14.34 2.37 -5.38
CA SER A 231 14.38 3.83 -5.33
C SER A 231 13.19 4.41 -4.56
N VAL A 232 11.95 3.99 -4.83
CA VAL A 232 10.79 4.52 -4.12
C VAL A 232 10.78 4.13 -2.64
N LYS A 233 11.29 2.93 -2.30
CA LYS A 233 11.37 2.45 -0.92
C LYS A 233 12.44 3.15 -0.09
N ALA A 234 13.48 3.70 -0.74
CA ALA A 234 14.55 4.44 -0.08
C ALA A 234 14.11 5.83 0.42
N LEU A 235 13.02 6.37 -0.12
CA LEU A 235 12.55 7.72 0.21
C LEU A 235 11.84 7.75 1.57
N LYS A 236 11.97 8.88 2.26
CA LYS A 236 11.32 9.14 3.54
C LYS A 236 9.99 9.88 3.32
N SER A 237 8.93 9.37 3.90
CA SER A 237 7.63 10.04 3.90
C SER A 237 6.84 9.68 5.14
N LYS A 238 5.92 10.58 5.50
CA LYS A 238 4.97 10.33 6.58
C LYS A 238 3.87 9.38 6.13
N HIS A 239 3.35 9.59 4.92
CA HIS A 239 2.31 8.76 4.33
C HIS A 239 2.71 8.24 2.95
N ARG A 240 2.12 7.10 2.57
CA ARG A 240 2.33 6.44 1.28
C ARG A 240 1.00 6.01 0.69
N LEU A 241 0.83 6.19 -0.61
CA LEU A 241 -0.36 5.79 -1.33
C LEU A 241 0.03 5.11 -2.63
N ALA A 242 -0.64 4.02 -2.97
CA ALA A 242 -0.47 3.35 -4.25
C ALA A 242 -1.78 3.43 -5.05
N LEU A 243 -1.68 3.78 -6.33
CA LEU A 243 -2.80 3.78 -7.27
C LEU A 243 -2.55 2.69 -8.30
N THR A 244 -3.55 1.88 -8.57
CA THR A 244 -3.50 0.87 -9.63
C THR A 244 -4.89 0.50 -10.10
N GLY A 245 -5.05 0.14 -11.36
CA GLY A 245 -6.30 -0.46 -11.86
C GLY A 245 -6.34 -1.97 -11.61
N THR A 246 -5.19 -2.58 -11.34
CA THR A 246 -5.00 -4.03 -11.25
C THR A 246 -4.06 -4.37 -10.08
N PRO A 247 -4.59 -4.46 -8.84
CA PRO A 247 -3.75 -4.67 -7.66
C PRO A 247 -3.03 -6.03 -7.63
N ILE A 248 -3.56 -7.02 -8.34
CA ILE A 248 -2.98 -8.36 -8.48
C ILE A 248 -3.26 -8.84 -9.91
N GLU A 249 -2.22 -8.88 -10.74
CA GLU A 249 -2.35 -9.39 -12.12
C GLU A 249 -1.89 -10.84 -12.24
N ASN A 250 -0.66 -11.11 -11.80
CA ASN A 250 -0.01 -12.38 -12.12
C ASN A 250 0.44 -13.18 -10.88
N SER A 251 0.77 -12.51 -9.78
CA SER A 251 1.26 -13.21 -8.58
C SER A 251 1.02 -12.44 -7.29
N LEU A 252 0.93 -13.16 -6.18
CA LEU A 252 0.84 -12.57 -4.85
C LEU A 252 2.12 -11.84 -4.44
N SER A 253 3.25 -12.18 -5.04
CA SER A 253 4.52 -11.44 -4.83
C SER A 253 4.45 -9.99 -5.31
N GLU A 254 3.60 -9.68 -6.30
CA GLU A 254 3.34 -8.30 -6.75
C GLU A 254 2.65 -7.50 -5.64
N LEU A 255 1.60 -8.07 -5.03
CA LEU A 255 0.93 -7.49 -3.88
C LEU A 255 1.90 -7.27 -2.71
N TRP A 256 2.73 -8.28 -2.41
CA TRP A 256 3.74 -8.17 -1.37
C TRP A 256 4.66 -6.97 -1.61
N SER A 257 5.12 -6.75 -2.83
CA SER A 257 6.04 -5.64 -3.13
C SER A 257 5.40 -4.27 -2.93
N ILE A 258 4.12 -4.12 -3.27
CA ILE A 258 3.37 -2.88 -3.03
C ILE A 258 3.16 -2.68 -1.52
N PHE A 259 2.79 -3.73 -0.79
CA PHE A 259 2.64 -3.65 0.67
C PHE A 259 3.97 -3.36 1.39
N ASP A 260 5.08 -3.89 0.91
CA ASP A 260 6.41 -3.58 1.45
C ASP A 260 6.81 -2.12 1.23
N PHE A 261 6.30 -1.47 0.17
CA PHE A 261 6.40 -0.02 0.03
C PHE A 261 5.46 0.70 1.00
N LEU A 262 4.19 0.31 1.10
CA LEU A 262 3.18 1.00 1.93
C LEU A 262 3.41 0.81 3.42
N LEU A 263 3.58 -0.43 3.85
CA LEU A 263 3.62 -0.88 5.25
C LEU A 263 4.78 -1.86 5.42
N PRO A 264 6.04 -1.38 5.51
CA PRO A 264 7.23 -2.22 5.56
C PRO A 264 7.16 -3.29 6.66
N GLY A 265 7.32 -4.56 6.27
CA GLY A 265 7.29 -5.70 7.19
C GLY A 265 5.89 -6.19 7.56
N TYR A 266 4.80 -5.54 7.12
CA TYR A 266 3.43 -5.96 7.41
C TYR A 266 3.13 -7.36 6.84
N LEU A 267 3.44 -7.61 5.58
CA LEU A 267 3.29 -8.93 4.97
C LEU A 267 4.56 -9.79 5.12
N TYR A 268 5.25 -9.69 6.25
CA TYR A 268 6.44 -10.48 6.59
C TYR A 268 7.63 -10.27 5.64
N SER A 269 8.66 -11.11 5.74
CA SER A 269 9.70 -11.17 4.71
C SER A 269 9.17 -11.85 3.44
N LEU A 270 9.71 -11.50 2.27
CA LEU A 270 9.33 -12.10 1.00
C LEU A 270 9.44 -13.64 1.02
N ASN A 271 10.50 -14.17 1.61
CA ASN A 271 10.70 -15.63 1.70
C ASN A 271 9.61 -16.30 2.55
N TYR A 272 9.20 -15.68 3.65
CA TYR A 272 8.12 -16.20 4.48
C TYR A 272 6.79 -16.11 3.75
N PHE A 273 6.49 -14.97 3.13
CA PHE A 273 5.27 -14.74 2.37
C PHE A 273 5.12 -15.74 1.22
N THR A 274 6.17 -15.94 0.45
CA THR A 274 6.16 -16.92 -0.64
C THR A 274 5.94 -18.35 -0.14
N LYS A 275 6.56 -18.72 0.98
CA LYS A 275 6.44 -20.07 1.53
C LYS A 275 5.08 -20.36 2.17
N ASN A 276 4.50 -19.37 2.89
CA ASN A 276 3.34 -19.57 3.74
C ASN A 276 2.03 -19.04 3.17
N PHE A 277 2.09 -18.19 2.14
CA PHE A 277 0.91 -17.66 1.46
C PHE A 277 0.92 -17.96 -0.03
N GLU A 278 1.91 -17.49 -0.78
CA GLU A 278 1.89 -17.57 -2.25
C GLU A 278 1.82 -19.02 -2.75
N LYS A 279 2.76 -19.87 -2.34
CA LYS A 279 2.78 -21.28 -2.77
C LYS A 279 1.57 -22.09 -2.30
N PRO A 280 1.15 -22.04 -1.02
CA PRO A 280 -0.05 -22.74 -0.58
C PRO A 280 -1.31 -22.29 -1.32
N ILE A 281 -1.52 -20.99 -1.51
CA ILE A 281 -2.68 -20.46 -2.24
C ILE A 281 -2.67 -20.90 -3.70
N GLN A 282 -1.50 -20.92 -4.35
CA GLN A 282 -1.37 -21.47 -5.70
C GLN A 282 -1.70 -22.98 -5.79
N MET A 283 -1.58 -23.71 -4.67
CA MET A 283 -1.96 -25.12 -4.55
C MET A 283 -3.42 -25.33 -4.10
N GLY A 284 -4.20 -24.24 -3.94
CA GLY A 284 -5.62 -24.28 -3.57
C GLY A 284 -5.89 -24.25 -2.07
N ASP A 285 -5.00 -23.67 -1.26
CA ASP A 285 -5.21 -23.48 0.18
C ASP A 285 -6.14 -22.27 0.43
N ASP A 286 -7.43 -22.52 0.56
CA ASP A 286 -8.47 -21.51 0.76
C ASP A 286 -8.35 -20.83 2.13
N ASP A 287 -7.87 -21.51 3.16
CA ASP A 287 -7.68 -20.92 4.49
C ASP A 287 -6.60 -19.86 4.46
N ARG A 288 -5.47 -20.14 3.80
CA ARG A 288 -4.39 -19.16 3.61
C ARG A 288 -4.84 -17.98 2.74
N GLN A 289 -5.66 -18.25 1.73
CA GLN A 289 -6.25 -17.19 0.91
C GLN A 289 -7.17 -16.28 1.73
N SER A 290 -8.07 -16.86 2.51
CA SER A 290 -8.98 -16.12 3.39
C SER A 290 -8.22 -15.29 4.44
N LYS A 291 -7.17 -15.87 5.04
CA LYS A 291 -6.30 -15.16 6.00
C LYS A 291 -5.60 -13.97 5.34
N LEU A 292 -5.01 -14.15 4.16
CA LEU A 292 -4.37 -13.06 3.43
C LEU A 292 -5.38 -11.97 3.06
N GLN A 293 -6.57 -12.36 2.59
CA GLN A 293 -7.62 -11.40 2.24
C GLN A 293 -8.04 -10.54 3.43
N LYS A 294 -8.21 -11.13 4.62
CA LYS A 294 -8.51 -10.38 5.85
C LYS A 294 -7.40 -9.38 6.18
N LEU A 295 -6.14 -9.79 6.06
CA LEU A 295 -4.99 -8.92 6.35
C LEU A 295 -4.91 -7.72 5.40
N VAL A 296 -5.19 -7.88 4.11
CA VAL A 296 -4.98 -6.81 3.13
C VAL A 296 -6.21 -5.95 2.87
N SER A 297 -7.42 -6.49 3.08
CA SER A 297 -8.67 -5.79 2.76
C SER A 297 -8.86 -4.42 3.42
N PRO A 298 -8.41 -4.16 4.66
CA PRO A 298 -8.55 -2.84 5.27
C PRO A 298 -7.78 -1.73 4.53
N PHE A 299 -6.73 -2.11 3.80
CA PHE A 299 -5.80 -1.19 3.14
C PHE A 299 -6.04 -1.07 1.62
N ILE A 300 -7.09 -1.70 1.10
CA ILE A 300 -7.39 -1.69 -0.34
C ILE A 300 -8.82 -1.20 -0.56
N LEU A 301 -8.97 -0.09 -1.27
CA LEU A 301 -10.26 0.32 -1.80
C LEU A 301 -10.33 -0.03 -3.28
N ARG A 302 -11.20 -0.96 -3.64
CA ARG A 302 -11.42 -1.41 -5.02
C ARG A 302 -12.88 -1.32 -5.40
N ARG A 303 -13.17 -0.60 -6.47
CA ARG A 303 -14.50 -0.54 -7.07
C ARG A 303 -14.37 -0.77 -8.58
N THR A 304 -15.29 -1.55 -9.10
CA THR A 304 -15.38 -1.79 -10.55
C THR A 304 -16.34 -0.82 -11.20
N LYS A 305 -16.17 -0.55 -12.50
CA LYS A 305 -17.12 0.24 -13.29
C LYS A 305 -18.55 -0.28 -13.14
N LYS A 306 -18.71 -1.60 -13.16
CA LYS A 306 -20.01 -2.27 -13.04
C LYS A 306 -20.71 -1.99 -11.71
N GLN A 307 -19.97 -1.82 -10.64
CA GLN A 307 -20.52 -1.53 -9.31
C GLN A 307 -20.98 -0.07 -9.15
N VAL A 308 -20.26 0.88 -9.76
CA VAL A 308 -20.43 2.32 -9.47
C VAL A 308 -21.13 3.09 -10.61
N LEU A 309 -21.14 2.57 -11.81
CA LEU A 309 -21.72 3.21 -13.00
C LEU A 309 -22.87 2.36 -13.53
N LYS A 310 -23.99 2.38 -12.80
CA LYS A 310 -25.19 1.58 -13.14
C LYS A 310 -25.80 1.95 -14.51
N ASP A 311 -25.49 3.14 -15.03
CA ASP A 311 -26.04 3.68 -16.29
C ASP A 311 -25.16 3.42 -17.51
N LEU A 312 -24.03 2.72 -17.37
CA LEU A 312 -23.20 2.36 -18.51
C LEU A 312 -23.74 1.10 -19.19
N PRO A 313 -23.80 1.09 -20.55
CA PRO A 313 -24.10 -0.13 -21.29
C PRO A 313 -23.04 -1.20 -21.02
N ASP A 314 -23.45 -2.45 -21.14
CA ASP A 314 -22.51 -3.57 -20.99
C ASP A 314 -21.36 -3.46 -22.02
N LYS A 315 -20.17 -3.89 -21.61
CA LYS A 315 -19.00 -3.93 -22.47
C LYS A 315 -19.28 -4.86 -23.65
N VAL A 316 -19.25 -4.31 -24.86
CA VAL A 316 -19.36 -5.09 -26.11
C VAL A 316 -17.94 -5.40 -26.58
N GLU A 317 -17.54 -6.65 -26.54
CA GLU A 317 -16.31 -7.15 -27.13
C GLU A 317 -16.63 -7.71 -28.54
N LYS A 318 -15.90 -7.24 -29.54
CA LYS A 318 -16.00 -7.79 -30.92
C LYS A 318 -14.60 -8.27 -31.31
N ASP A 319 -14.53 -9.56 -31.60
CA ASP A 319 -13.33 -10.13 -32.21
C ASP A 319 -13.37 -9.80 -33.72
N MET A 320 -12.37 -9.07 -34.19
CA MET A 320 -12.17 -8.81 -35.61
C MET A 320 -11.04 -9.70 -36.13
N TRP A 321 -11.40 -10.63 -36.99
CA TRP A 321 -10.45 -11.48 -37.72
C TRP A 321 -9.98 -10.78 -38.97
N LEU A 322 -8.69 -10.48 -39.09
CA LEU A 322 -8.07 -9.96 -40.29
C LEU A 322 -7.33 -11.11 -40.98
N ASN A 323 -7.67 -11.36 -42.23
CA ASN A 323 -6.90 -12.27 -43.08
C ASN A 323 -5.85 -11.45 -43.85
N PHE A 324 -4.61 -11.93 -43.80
CA PHE A 324 -3.58 -11.38 -44.68
C PHE A 324 -3.94 -11.60 -46.14
N SER A 325 -3.68 -10.60 -46.96
CA SER A 325 -3.82 -10.76 -48.42
C SER A 325 -2.80 -11.79 -48.95
N PRO A 326 -3.04 -12.40 -50.12
CA PRO A 326 -2.09 -13.33 -50.71
C PRO A 326 -0.68 -12.75 -50.95
N GLU A 327 -0.58 -11.42 -51.04
CA GLU A 327 0.68 -10.68 -51.23
C GLU A 327 1.44 -10.38 -49.91
N GLU A 328 0.80 -10.55 -48.75
CA GLU A 328 1.38 -10.34 -47.42
C GLU A 328 1.73 -11.66 -46.71
N LYS A 329 1.47 -12.80 -47.36
CA LYS A 329 1.92 -14.12 -46.93
C LYS A 329 3.26 -14.47 -47.51
#